data_49ade5cec4e3d32386bf8da0dadbd03b
#
_entry.id   49ade5cec4e3d32386bf8da0dadbd03b
#
_cell.length_a   1.000
_cell.length_b   1.000
_cell.length_c   1.000
_cell.angle_alpha   90.00
_cell.angle_beta   90.00
_cell.angle_gamma   90.00
#
_symmetry.space_group_name_H-M   'P 1'
#
loop_
_entity.id
_entity.type
_entity.pdbx_description
1 polymer ?
#
loop_
_entity_poly.entity_id
_entity_poly.type
_entity_poly.pdbx_seq_one_letter_code
_entity_poly.pdbx_strand_id
1 'polypeptide(L)'
;MKVVLRFKKRGMRRFLSTLESIKLVERSLRRADFPLVFTEGFHPKPKMSFLDAMPVGVVNLAFYVEIHLKDLSRKHLENLERTLPKDFPLAGAWICEENINKVVTSYRFKLITPYCMDLLSRKVEKKGKKISFGESVVDFEVFRAKEYSIFRYTQRRERLMNPLLLVEKDSFFVAICEEALTESGEDLSSFLERRGTRVKKSASG
;
A
#
# COMPACT_ATOMS: atom_id res chain seq x y z
N MET A 1 12.60 1.96 -18.98
CA MET A 1 11.14 2.11 -18.77
C MET A 1 10.83 2.05 -17.28
N LYS A 2 9.80 2.74 -16.84
CA LYS A 2 9.33 2.71 -15.47
C LYS A 2 8.05 1.88 -15.35
N VAL A 3 8.00 1.02 -14.34
CA VAL A 3 6.87 0.11 -14.09
C VAL A 3 6.42 0.28 -12.65
N VAL A 4 5.11 0.36 -12.47
CA VAL A 4 4.47 0.39 -11.15
C VAL A 4 3.82 -0.97 -10.90
N LEU A 5 4.20 -1.62 -9.83
CA LEU A 5 3.63 -2.88 -9.36
C LEU A 5 2.80 -2.62 -8.10
N ARG A 6 1.60 -3.21 -8.03
CA ARG A 6 0.76 -3.19 -6.84
C ARG A 6 0.72 -4.58 -6.23
N PHE A 7 0.98 -4.68 -4.94
CA PHE A 7 0.86 -5.90 -4.15
C PHE A 7 -0.21 -5.75 -3.07
N LYS A 8 -0.73 -6.89 -2.60
CA LYS A 8 -1.62 -6.95 -1.43
C LYS A 8 -0.89 -7.62 -0.28
N LYS A 9 -0.45 -6.87 0.70
CA LYS A 9 0.19 -7.36 1.93
C LYS A 9 -0.88 -7.70 2.96
N ARG A 10 -1.19 -9.00 3.11
CA ARG A 10 -2.29 -9.49 3.96
C ARG A 10 -1.86 -10.75 4.72
N GLY A 11 -2.80 -11.41 5.44
CA GLY A 11 -2.52 -12.63 6.20
C GLY A 11 -1.36 -12.43 7.17
N MET A 12 -0.49 -13.42 7.28
CA MET A 12 0.70 -13.34 8.15
C MET A 12 1.74 -12.34 7.64
N ARG A 13 1.75 -12.02 6.34
CA ARG A 13 2.70 -11.05 5.78
C ARG A 13 2.41 -9.62 6.23
N ARG A 14 1.22 -9.30 6.76
CA ARG A 14 0.94 -7.98 7.36
C ARG A 14 1.88 -7.64 8.54
N PHE A 15 2.46 -8.65 9.17
CA PHE A 15 3.40 -8.48 10.28
C PHE A 15 4.85 -8.26 9.85
N LEU A 16 5.17 -8.35 8.56
CA LEU A 16 6.48 -7.93 8.06
C LEU A 16 6.66 -6.42 8.24
N SER A 17 7.84 -6.02 8.65
CA SER A 17 8.26 -4.62 8.60
C SER A 17 8.32 -4.12 7.16
N THR A 18 8.44 -2.82 6.97
CA THR A 18 8.61 -2.23 5.64
C THR A 18 9.89 -2.74 4.97
N LEU A 19 11.00 -2.80 5.69
CA LEU A 19 12.28 -3.28 5.16
C LEU A 19 12.21 -4.75 4.73
N GLU A 20 11.55 -5.60 5.51
CA GLU A 20 11.34 -7.01 5.14
C GLU A 20 10.44 -7.15 3.91
N SER A 21 9.40 -6.33 3.81
CA SER A 21 8.52 -6.28 2.64
C SER A 21 9.27 -5.84 1.38
N ILE A 22 10.15 -4.82 1.48
CA ILE A 22 11.04 -4.38 0.40
C ILE A 22 11.97 -5.51 -0.03
N LYS A 23 12.63 -6.18 0.93
CA LYS A 23 13.51 -7.33 0.65
C LYS A 23 12.75 -8.49 0.01
N LEU A 24 11.50 -8.74 0.43
CA LEU A 24 10.64 -9.76 -0.17
C LEU A 24 10.40 -9.45 -1.65
N VAL A 25 9.99 -8.22 -1.97
CA VAL A 25 9.75 -7.79 -3.36
C VAL A 25 11.03 -7.90 -4.18
N GLU A 26 12.15 -7.35 -3.71
CA GLU A 26 13.43 -7.40 -4.42
C GLU A 26 13.86 -8.84 -4.74
N ARG A 27 13.80 -9.74 -3.73
CA ARG A 27 14.15 -11.15 -3.92
C ARG A 27 13.22 -11.85 -4.92
N SER A 28 11.92 -11.53 -4.89
CA SER A 28 10.95 -12.10 -5.81
C SER A 28 11.16 -11.62 -7.24
N LEU A 29 11.47 -10.34 -7.45
CA LEU A 29 11.82 -9.79 -8.75
C LEU A 29 13.08 -10.45 -9.33
N ARG A 30 14.13 -10.63 -8.50
CA ARG A 30 15.37 -11.32 -8.93
C ARG A 30 15.12 -12.79 -9.31
N ARG A 31 14.30 -13.51 -8.53
CA ARG A 31 13.94 -14.91 -8.83
C ARG A 31 13.06 -15.05 -10.07
N ALA A 32 12.33 -14.01 -10.41
CA ALA A 32 11.47 -13.95 -11.60
C ALA A 32 12.21 -13.43 -12.84
N ASP A 33 13.55 -13.26 -12.74
CA ASP A 33 14.43 -12.79 -13.80
C ASP A 33 14.07 -11.42 -14.38
N PHE A 34 13.52 -10.51 -13.52
CA PHE A 34 13.23 -9.15 -13.96
C PHE A 34 14.51 -8.43 -14.36
N PRO A 35 14.55 -7.80 -15.55
CA PRO A 35 15.73 -7.07 -16.07
C PRO A 35 15.86 -5.72 -15.38
N LEU A 36 16.18 -5.75 -14.07
CA LEU A 36 16.27 -4.59 -13.19
C LEU A 36 17.38 -3.62 -13.64
N VAL A 37 17.11 -2.34 -13.54
CA VAL A 37 18.12 -1.28 -13.63
C VAL A 37 18.66 -1.03 -12.24
N PHE A 38 19.99 -0.91 -12.13
CA PHE A 38 20.69 -0.70 -10.86
C PHE A 38 21.18 0.74 -10.73
N THR A 39 21.40 1.16 -9.49
CA THR A 39 22.09 2.41 -9.18
C THR A 39 23.59 2.27 -9.51
N GLU A 40 24.24 3.40 -9.74
CA GLU A 40 25.69 3.47 -9.87
C GLU A 40 26.36 3.46 -8.49
N GLY A 41 27.64 3.04 -8.40
CA GLY A 41 28.43 3.04 -7.18
C GLY A 41 28.89 1.63 -6.73
N PHE A 42 29.62 1.57 -5.61
CA PHE A 42 30.26 0.33 -5.11
C PHE A 42 29.28 -0.78 -4.70
N HIS A 43 28.05 -0.43 -4.31
CA HIS A 43 27.02 -1.39 -3.94
C HIS A 43 25.74 -1.13 -4.74
N PRO A 44 25.70 -1.59 -6.02
CA PRO A 44 24.55 -1.38 -6.89
C PRO A 44 23.28 -1.98 -6.32
N LYS A 45 22.24 -1.16 -6.16
CA LYS A 45 20.90 -1.59 -5.74
C LYS A 45 19.91 -1.41 -6.88
N PRO A 46 18.87 -2.25 -6.97
CA PRO A 46 17.81 -2.01 -7.95
C PRO A 46 17.20 -0.62 -7.78
N LYS A 47 17.01 0.10 -8.88
CA LYS A 47 16.31 1.40 -8.88
C LYS A 47 14.83 1.16 -8.61
N MET A 48 14.46 1.24 -7.33
CA MET A 48 13.09 1.01 -6.84
C MET A 48 12.71 2.10 -5.85
N SER A 49 11.46 2.52 -5.89
CA SER A 49 10.85 3.36 -4.85
C SER A 49 9.52 2.80 -4.39
N PHE A 50 9.12 3.18 -3.20
CA PHE A 50 7.93 2.67 -2.53
C PHE A 50 7.10 3.84 -2.05
N LEU A 51 5.79 3.64 -1.95
CA LEU A 51 4.94 4.56 -1.23
C LEU A 51 5.17 4.44 0.29
N ASP A 52 4.39 5.19 1.06
CA ASP A 52 4.58 5.28 2.51
C ASP A 52 4.51 3.92 3.21
N ALA A 53 5.32 3.80 4.23
CA ALA A 53 5.34 2.63 5.10
C ALA A 53 4.07 2.55 5.93
N MET A 54 3.34 1.44 5.81
CA MET A 54 2.23 1.15 6.71
C MET A 54 2.73 0.40 7.95
N PRO A 55 2.15 0.68 9.14
CA PRO A 55 2.56 0.02 10.38
C PRO A 55 2.44 -1.50 10.31
N VAL A 56 3.28 -2.18 11.08
CA VAL A 56 3.21 -3.64 11.24
C VAL A 56 1.84 -4.03 11.79
N GLY A 57 1.22 -5.07 11.25
CA GLY A 57 -0.13 -5.50 11.61
C GLY A 57 -1.25 -4.92 10.73
N VAL A 58 -1.02 -3.81 10.04
CA VAL A 58 -1.98 -3.27 9.06
C VAL A 58 -1.98 -4.12 7.79
N VAL A 59 -3.18 -4.53 7.36
CA VAL A 59 -3.37 -5.11 6.02
C VAL A 59 -3.18 -3.99 4.99
N ASN A 60 -2.18 -4.10 4.13
CA ASN A 60 -1.91 -3.08 3.12
C ASN A 60 -2.26 -3.60 1.72
N LEU A 61 -3.41 -3.18 1.19
CA LEU A 61 -3.85 -3.51 -0.17
C LEU A 61 -3.34 -2.52 -1.21
N ALA A 62 -2.71 -1.43 -0.75
CA ALA A 62 -2.12 -0.35 -1.53
C ALA A 62 -0.58 -0.35 -1.44
N PHE A 63 0.04 -1.53 -1.46
CA PHE A 63 1.49 -1.63 -1.44
C PHE A 63 2.03 -1.47 -2.86
N TYR A 64 2.35 -0.23 -3.23
CA TYR A 64 2.86 0.12 -4.55
C TYR A 64 4.38 0.24 -4.56
N VAL A 65 4.97 -0.29 -5.63
CA VAL A 65 6.40 -0.26 -5.89
C VAL A 65 6.63 0.26 -7.31
N GLU A 66 7.42 1.30 -7.43
CA GLU A 66 7.92 1.82 -8.70
C GLU A 66 9.30 1.23 -8.96
N ILE A 67 9.50 0.61 -10.10
CA ILE A 67 10.76 -0.03 -10.49
C ILE A 67 11.22 0.43 -11.86
N HIS A 68 12.52 0.48 -12.07
CA HIS A 68 13.11 0.74 -13.38
C HIS A 68 13.60 -0.56 -14.01
N LEU A 69 13.13 -0.83 -15.23
CA LEU A 69 13.44 -2.04 -15.98
C LEU A 69 14.09 -1.67 -17.33
N LYS A 70 14.91 -2.59 -17.85
CA LYS A 70 15.41 -2.50 -19.24
C LYS A 70 14.30 -2.90 -20.22
N ASP A 71 13.54 -3.93 -19.87
CA ASP A 71 12.43 -4.50 -20.64
C ASP A 71 11.39 -5.12 -19.70
N LEU A 72 10.17 -5.35 -20.18
CA LEU A 72 9.12 -6.07 -19.46
C LEU A 72 8.35 -6.98 -20.42
N SER A 73 8.41 -8.27 -20.16
CA SER A 73 7.61 -9.27 -20.84
C SER A 73 6.53 -9.85 -19.91
N ARG A 74 5.50 -10.43 -20.51
CA ARG A 74 4.45 -11.16 -19.78
C ARG A 74 5.01 -12.30 -18.94
N LYS A 75 6.02 -13.01 -19.47
CA LYS A 75 6.71 -14.10 -18.77
C LYS A 75 7.32 -13.66 -17.44
N HIS A 76 7.85 -12.44 -17.36
CA HIS A 76 8.37 -11.89 -16.10
C HIS A 76 7.27 -11.78 -15.04
N LEU A 77 6.05 -11.33 -15.40
CA LEU A 77 4.93 -11.24 -14.46
C LEU A 77 4.44 -12.60 -14.01
N GLU A 78 4.32 -13.57 -14.91
CA GLU A 78 3.94 -14.95 -14.59
C GLU A 78 4.95 -15.61 -13.65
N ASN A 79 6.25 -15.44 -13.89
CA ASN A 79 7.31 -15.90 -13.02
C ASN A 79 7.25 -15.22 -11.66
N LEU A 80 7.00 -13.90 -11.62
CA LEU A 80 6.87 -13.17 -10.36
C LEU A 80 5.72 -13.75 -9.51
N GLU A 81 4.56 -14.00 -10.09
CA GLU A 81 3.42 -14.56 -9.39
C GLU A 81 3.72 -15.95 -8.77
N ARG A 82 4.51 -16.78 -9.46
CA ARG A 82 4.94 -18.08 -8.94
C ARG A 82 5.92 -17.97 -7.76
N THR A 83 6.68 -16.88 -7.69
CA THR A 83 7.65 -16.67 -6.60
C THR A 83 7.05 -15.97 -5.37
N LEU A 84 5.90 -15.31 -5.52
CA LEU A 84 5.25 -14.55 -4.45
C LEU A 84 4.48 -15.48 -3.49
N PRO A 85 4.50 -15.20 -2.17
CA PRO A 85 3.63 -15.87 -1.23
C PRO A 85 2.13 -15.58 -1.48
N LYS A 86 1.25 -16.53 -1.14
CA LYS A 86 -0.21 -16.42 -1.32
C LYS A 86 -0.83 -15.20 -0.60
N ASP A 87 -0.23 -14.77 0.49
CA ASP A 87 -0.66 -13.62 1.28
C ASP A 87 0.07 -12.30 0.91
N PHE A 88 0.87 -12.34 -0.18
CA PHE A 88 1.51 -11.17 -0.79
C PHE A 88 1.39 -11.17 -2.33
N PRO A 89 0.19 -11.36 -2.91
CA PRO A 89 0.02 -11.49 -4.35
C PRO A 89 0.23 -10.17 -5.09
N LEU A 90 0.65 -10.26 -6.36
CA LEU A 90 0.62 -9.17 -7.32
C LEU A 90 -0.83 -8.84 -7.68
N ALA A 91 -1.24 -7.58 -7.52
CA ALA A 91 -2.60 -7.11 -7.80
C ALA A 91 -2.70 -6.32 -9.12
N GLY A 92 -1.58 -5.77 -9.61
CA GLY A 92 -1.53 -5.04 -10.87
C GLY A 92 -0.13 -4.67 -11.26
N ALA A 93 0.07 -4.40 -12.55
CA ALA A 93 1.31 -3.93 -13.15
C ALA A 93 1.00 -2.94 -14.27
N TRP A 94 1.64 -1.77 -14.26
CA TRP A 94 1.46 -0.70 -15.24
C TRP A 94 2.80 -0.14 -15.68
N ILE A 95 2.95 0.09 -16.98
CA ILE A 95 4.04 0.91 -17.50
C ILE A 95 3.57 2.35 -17.38
N CYS A 96 4.23 3.17 -16.58
CA CYS A 96 3.85 4.55 -16.33
C CYS A 96 5.07 5.39 -15.97
N GLU A 97 5.27 6.50 -16.67
CA GLU A 97 6.40 7.39 -16.42
C GLU A 97 6.12 8.43 -15.30
N GLU A 98 4.87 8.54 -14.85
CA GLU A 98 4.50 9.40 -13.72
C GLU A 98 5.17 8.95 -12.42
N ASN A 99 5.54 9.91 -11.59
CA ASN A 99 6.10 9.63 -10.27
C ASN A 99 4.97 9.46 -9.26
N ILE A 100 4.68 8.21 -8.87
CA ILE A 100 3.59 7.90 -7.94
C ILE A 100 3.74 8.58 -6.57
N ASN A 101 4.99 8.83 -6.14
CA ASN A 101 5.25 9.53 -4.88
C ASN A 101 4.85 11.01 -4.91
N LYS A 102 4.78 11.63 -6.10
CA LYS A 102 4.29 13.01 -6.28
C LYS A 102 2.77 13.05 -6.47
N VAL A 103 2.20 12.00 -7.02
CA VAL A 103 0.77 11.92 -7.36
C VAL A 103 -0.10 11.61 -6.14
N VAL A 104 0.40 10.76 -5.22
CA VAL A 104 -0.36 10.32 -4.03
C VAL A 104 -0.35 11.40 -2.96
N THR A 105 -1.55 11.81 -2.54
CA THR A 105 -1.77 12.84 -1.49
C THR A 105 -2.51 12.32 -0.27
N SER A 106 -3.20 11.17 -0.37
CA SER A 106 -3.97 10.59 0.72
C SER A 106 -4.10 9.08 0.60
N TYR A 107 -4.62 8.46 1.65
CA TYR A 107 -4.89 7.02 1.71
C TYR A 107 -6.26 6.75 2.29
N ARG A 108 -6.97 5.78 1.71
CA ARG A 108 -8.23 5.27 2.23
C ARG A 108 -7.99 4.09 3.14
N PHE A 109 -8.56 4.16 4.34
CA PHE A 109 -8.48 3.12 5.35
C PHE A 109 -9.85 2.57 5.71
N LYS A 110 -9.83 1.33 6.19
CA LYS A 110 -10.94 0.70 6.88
C LYS A 110 -10.44 0.18 8.23
N LEU A 111 -11.13 0.53 9.31
CA LEU A 111 -10.91 0.01 10.65
C LEU A 111 -12.14 -0.77 11.06
N ILE A 112 -11.97 -2.02 11.43
CA ILE A 112 -13.04 -2.91 11.90
C ILE A 112 -12.75 -3.25 13.35
N THR A 113 -13.74 -3.01 14.24
CA THR A 113 -13.61 -3.29 15.66
C THR A 113 -14.98 -3.69 16.24
N PRO A 114 -15.05 -4.55 17.27
CA PRO A 114 -16.30 -4.85 17.96
C PRO A 114 -16.83 -3.69 18.83
N TYR A 115 -16.04 -2.63 18.99
CA TYR A 115 -16.39 -1.51 19.86
C TYR A 115 -16.98 -0.35 19.07
N CYS A 116 -17.99 0.30 19.67
CA CYS A 116 -18.47 1.60 19.20
C CYS A 116 -17.61 2.68 19.87
N MET A 117 -16.94 3.50 19.08
CA MET A 117 -16.07 4.57 19.57
C MET A 117 -16.21 5.82 18.73
N ASP A 118 -15.97 6.98 19.35
CA ASP A 118 -15.83 8.24 18.63
C ASP A 118 -14.37 8.41 18.19
N LEU A 119 -14.09 8.02 16.95
CA LEU A 119 -12.75 8.14 16.37
C LEU A 119 -12.36 9.59 16.10
N LEU A 120 -13.30 10.45 15.72
CA LEU A 120 -13.01 11.82 15.30
C LEU A 120 -12.47 12.67 16.45
N SER A 121 -12.92 12.40 17.68
CA SER A 121 -12.43 13.08 18.90
C SER A 121 -11.08 12.57 19.39
N ARG A 122 -10.60 11.43 18.89
CA ARG A 122 -9.33 10.83 19.34
C ARG A 122 -8.14 11.75 19.06
N LYS A 123 -7.30 11.91 20.07
CA LYS A 123 -6.04 12.65 19.99
C LYS A 123 -4.88 11.68 20.11
N VAL A 124 -3.96 11.76 19.16
CA VAL A 124 -2.76 10.93 19.12
C VAL A 124 -1.55 11.82 19.37
N GLU A 125 -0.67 11.42 20.26
CA GLU A 125 0.58 12.10 20.50
C GLU A 125 1.63 11.62 19.47
N LYS A 126 2.17 12.55 18.69
CA LYS A 126 3.22 12.29 17.72
C LYS A 126 4.31 13.35 17.87
N LYS A 127 5.53 12.92 18.23
CA LYS A 127 6.69 13.81 18.44
C LYS A 127 6.40 14.95 19.43
N GLY A 128 5.75 14.65 20.55
CA GLY A 128 5.39 15.63 21.58
C GLY A 128 4.25 16.58 21.24
N LYS A 129 3.60 16.40 20.07
CA LYS A 129 2.41 17.19 19.66
C LYS A 129 1.16 16.31 19.70
N LYS A 130 0.11 16.78 20.35
CA LYS A 130 -1.21 16.15 20.29
C LYS A 130 -1.89 16.57 18.99
N ILE A 131 -2.17 15.58 18.14
CA ILE A 131 -2.85 15.78 16.85
C ILE A 131 -4.23 15.14 16.97
N SER A 132 -5.28 15.89 16.62
CA SER A 132 -6.63 15.36 16.51
C SER A 132 -6.75 14.49 15.26
N PHE A 133 -7.36 13.32 15.40
CA PHE A 133 -7.62 12.43 14.26
C PHE A 133 -8.56 13.12 13.25
N GLY A 134 -9.63 13.78 13.72
CA GLY A 134 -10.56 14.49 12.86
C GLY A 134 -9.92 15.56 11.96
N GLU A 135 -8.84 16.23 12.41
CA GLU A 135 -8.11 17.22 11.59
C GLU A 135 -7.26 16.57 10.48
N SER A 136 -6.96 15.28 10.58
CA SER A 136 -6.16 14.54 9.60
C SER A 136 -7.00 13.86 8.52
N VAL A 137 -8.32 13.80 8.74
CA VAL A 137 -9.28 13.07 7.90
C VAL A 137 -9.91 14.01 6.89
N VAL A 138 -10.08 13.52 5.67
CA VAL A 138 -10.75 14.24 4.56
C VAL A 138 -12.18 13.76 4.40
N ASP A 139 -12.39 12.46 4.63
CA ASP A 139 -13.68 11.78 4.47
C ASP A 139 -13.84 10.70 5.54
N PHE A 140 -15.06 10.54 6.07
CA PHE A 140 -15.32 9.64 7.19
C PHE A 140 -16.73 9.07 7.15
N GLU A 141 -16.82 7.75 7.16
CA GLU A 141 -18.07 7.00 7.18
C GLU A 141 -18.04 5.94 8.29
N VAL A 142 -19.18 5.72 8.92
CA VAL A 142 -19.37 4.67 9.95
C VAL A 142 -20.49 3.74 9.54
N PHE A 143 -20.18 2.45 9.47
CA PHE A 143 -21.15 1.39 9.24
C PHE A 143 -21.23 0.53 10.50
N ARG A 144 -22.45 0.26 10.99
CA ARG A 144 -22.69 -0.62 12.13
C ARG A 144 -23.24 -1.94 11.63
N ALA A 145 -22.52 -3.03 11.86
CA ALA A 145 -23.00 -4.40 11.76
C ALA A 145 -23.35 -4.89 13.18
N LYS A 146 -24.07 -6.01 13.31
CA LYS A 146 -24.57 -6.50 14.63
C LYS A 146 -23.51 -6.53 15.74
N GLU A 147 -22.29 -6.96 15.42
CA GLU A 147 -21.21 -7.16 16.39
C GLU A 147 -19.98 -6.27 16.13
N TYR A 148 -19.96 -5.51 15.01
CA TYR A 148 -18.79 -4.74 14.61
C TYR A 148 -19.17 -3.34 14.16
N SER A 149 -18.31 -2.38 14.47
CA SER A 149 -18.26 -1.06 13.85
C SER A 149 -17.20 -1.06 12.77
N ILE A 150 -17.54 -0.54 11.61
CA ILE A 150 -16.65 -0.41 10.47
C ILE A 150 -16.49 1.09 10.19
N PHE A 151 -15.32 1.60 10.40
CA PHE A 151 -14.96 2.98 10.11
C PHE A 151 -14.18 3.00 8.78
N ARG A 152 -14.69 3.70 7.78
CA ARG A 152 -13.98 3.99 6.54
C ARG A 152 -13.59 5.46 6.56
N TYR A 153 -12.33 5.76 6.28
CA TYR A 153 -11.84 7.13 6.28
C TYR A 153 -10.71 7.33 5.29
N THR A 154 -10.62 8.56 4.80
CA THR A 154 -9.50 9.01 3.97
C THR A 154 -8.63 9.94 4.78
N GLN A 155 -7.34 9.63 4.86
CA GLN A 155 -6.37 10.40 5.63
C GLN A 155 -5.32 11.04 4.73
N ARG A 156 -5.03 12.32 4.95
CA ARG A 156 -3.99 13.04 4.23
C ARG A 156 -2.62 12.43 4.49
N ARG A 157 -1.83 12.29 3.44
CA ARG A 157 -0.49 11.69 3.48
C ARG A 157 0.44 12.40 4.48
N GLU A 158 0.44 13.71 4.50
CA GLU A 158 1.25 14.54 5.41
C GLU A 158 0.92 14.37 6.90
N ARG A 159 -0.31 13.93 7.18
CA ARG A 159 -0.84 13.74 8.54
C ARG A 159 -1.18 12.27 8.84
N LEU A 160 -0.55 11.32 8.14
CA LEU A 160 -0.77 9.90 8.38
C LEU A 160 -0.55 9.54 9.85
N MET A 161 -1.55 8.93 10.44
CA MET A 161 -1.51 8.36 11.78
C MET A 161 -1.44 6.85 11.70
N ASN A 162 -0.81 6.26 12.70
CA ASN A 162 -0.85 4.82 12.85
C ASN A 162 -2.25 4.38 13.32
N PRO A 163 -3.00 3.57 12.55
CA PRO A 163 -4.33 3.10 12.97
C PRO A 163 -4.33 2.35 14.30
N LEU A 164 -3.19 1.76 14.70
CA LEU A 164 -3.07 1.08 15.99
C LEU A 164 -3.17 2.02 17.19
N LEU A 165 -2.95 3.31 17.00
CA LEU A 165 -3.07 4.32 18.05
C LEU A 165 -4.50 4.88 18.18
N LEU A 166 -5.40 4.51 17.27
CA LEU A 166 -6.79 4.97 17.28
C LEU A 166 -7.70 4.10 18.15
N VAL A 167 -7.27 2.88 18.44
CA VAL A 167 -8.00 1.92 19.29
C VAL A 167 -7.32 1.78 20.63
N GLU A 168 -8.06 1.25 21.60
CA GLU A 168 -7.52 1.00 22.93
C GLU A 168 -6.51 -0.14 22.88
N LYS A 169 -5.50 -0.03 23.73
CA LYS A 169 -4.49 -1.07 23.91
C LYS A 169 -5.20 -2.36 24.31
N ASP A 170 -4.80 -3.47 23.70
CA ASP A 170 -5.39 -4.81 23.94
C ASP A 170 -6.81 -5.02 23.34
N SER A 171 -7.33 -4.06 22.58
CA SER A 171 -8.57 -4.23 21.84
C SER A 171 -8.38 -5.08 20.59
N PHE A 172 -9.36 -5.92 20.27
CA PHE A 172 -9.39 -6.58 18.95
C PHE A 172 -9.80 -5.58 17.86
N PHE A 173 -9.03 -5.54 16.81
CA PHE A 173 -9.37 -4.77 15.60
C PHE A 173 -8.60 -5.25 14.37
N VAL A 174 -9.09 -4.87 13.20
CA VAL A 174 -8.40 -5.06 11.92
C VAL A 174 -8.31 -3.71 11.21
N ALA A 175 -7.11 -3.25 10.95
CA ALA A 175 -6.85 -2.05 10.15
C ALA A 175 -6.41 -2.45 8.74
N ILE A 176 -7.00 -1.81 7.74
CA ILE A 176 -6.76 -2.07 6.32
C ILE A 176 -6.48 -0.74 5.63
N CYS A 177 -5.34 -0.60 4.98
CA CYS A 177 -5.10 0.42 3.97
C CYS A 177 -5.66 -0.12 2.65
N GLU A 178 -6.79 0.43 2.19
CA GLU A 178 -7.50 -0.07 1.01
C GLU A 178 -6.86 0.43 -0.29
N GLU A 179 -6.54 1.74 -0.36
CA GLU A 179 -6.04 2.38 -1.57
C GLU A 179 -5.24 3.65 -1.27
N ALA A 180 -4.33 3.99 -2.18
CA ALA A 180 -3.67 5.29 -2.26
C ALA A 180 -4.46 6.18 -3.22
N LEU A 181 -4.62 7.46 -2.91
CA LEU A 181 -5.45 8.38 -3.65
C LEU A 181 -4.64 9.57 -4.17
N THR A 182 -5.03 10.05 -5.34
CA THR A 182 -4.52 11.28 -5.94
C THR A 182 -5.11 12.52 -5.28
N GLU A 183 -4.68 13.70 -5.68
CA GLU A 183 -5.23 14.98 -5.21
C GLU A 183 -6.72 15.12 -5.53
N SER A 184 -7.18 14.58 -6.66
CA SER A 184 -8.60 14.58 -7.03
C SER A 184 -9.44 13.54 -6.28
N GLY A 185 -8.85 12.73 -5.40
CA GLY A 185 -9.51 11.62 -4.71
C GLY A 185 -9.67 10.36 -5.56
N GLU A 186 -9.12 10.33 -6.78
CA GLU A 186 -9.12 9.15 -7.65
C GLU A 186 -8.21 8.06 -7.08
N ASP A 187 -8.66 6.81 -7.12
CA ASP A 187 -7.84 5.64 -6.76
C ASP A 187 -6.57 5.59 -7.63
N LEU A 188 -5.40 5.39 -7.03
CA LEU A 188 -4.14 5.32 -7.78
C LEU A 188 -4.17 4.24 -8.85
N SER A 189 -4.82 3.11 -8.60
CA SER A 189 -5.00 2.06 -9.61
C SER A 189 -5.76 2.58 -10.86
N SER A 190 -6.83 3.35 -10.68
CA SER A 190 -7.60 3.97 -11.78
C SER A 190 -6.78 5.02 -12.52
N PHE A 191 -6.06 5.86 -11.78
CA PHE A 191 -5.11 6.81 -12.36
C PHE A 191 -4.08 6.11 -13.25
N LEU A 192 -3.47 5.01 -12.76
CA LEU A 192 -2.49 4.24 -13.52
C LEU A 192 -3.09 3.53 -14.74
N GLU A 193 -4.36 3.13 -14.70
CA GLU A 193 -5.05 2.58 -15.87
C GLU A 193 -5.32 3.63 -16.95
N ARG A 194 -5.55 4.87 -16.57
CA ARG A 194 -5.80 5.99 -17.47
C ARG A 194 -4.50 6.63 -18.01
N ARG A 195 -3.46 6.74 -17.21
CA ARG A 195 -2.20 7.43 -17.56
C ARG A 195 -1.09 6.50 -18.04
N GLY A 196 -1.20 5.21 -17.74
CA GLY A 196 -0.23 4.20 -18.12
C GLY A 196 -0.81 3.13 -19.02
N THR A 197 0.00 2.13 -19.31
CA THR A 197 -0.42 0.93 -20.00
C THR A 197 -0.45 -0.24 -19.04
N ARG A 198 -1.63 -0.78 -18.76
CA ARG A 198 -1.77 -1.98 -17.93
C ARG A 198 -1.18 -3.19 -18.64
N VAL A 199 -0.25 -3.86 -17.99
CA VAL A 199 0.27 -5.13 -18.48
C VAL A 199 -0.71 -6.23 -18.08
N LYS A 200 -1.52 -6.71 -19.04
CA LYS A 200 -2.57 -7.70 -18.79
C LYS A 200 -1.95 -9.06 -18.46
N LYS A 201 -2.54 -9.72 -17.45
CA LYS A 201 -2.33 -11.15 -17.19
C LYS A 201 -2.90 -11.99 -18.34
N SER A 202 -2.36 -13.22 -18.55
CA SER A 202 -3.11 -14.20 -19.32
C SER A 202 -4.42 -14.52 -18.59
N ALA A 203 -5.51 -14.55 -19.29
CA ALA A 203 -6.64 -15.33 -18.84
C ALA A 203 -6.11 -16.78 -18.73
N SER A 204 -5.98 -17.31 -17.53
CA SER A 204 -5.81 -18.75 -17.31
C SER A 204 -7.11 -19.36 -17.79
N GLY A 205 -7.05 -20.07 -18.94
CA GLY A 205 -8.08 -20.98 -19.36
C GLY A 205 -8.23 -22.11 -18.36
#